data_1e98242e6e0d1b1cad56ce74245f16e1
#
_entry.id   1e98242e6e0d1b1cad56ce74245f16e1
#
_cell.length_a   1.000
_cell.length_b   1.000
_cell.length_c   1.000
_cell.angle_alpha   90.00
_cell.angle_beta   90.00
_cell.angle_gamma   90.00
#
_symmetry.space_group_name_H-M   'P 1'
#
loop_
_entity.id
_entity.type
_entity.pdbx_description
1 polymer ?
#
loop_
_entity_poly.entity_id
_entity_poly.type
_entity_poly.pdbx_seq_one_letter_code
_entity_poly.pdbx_strand_id
1 'polypeptide(L)'
;EIAQCLVGSEMCIRDSYEKAAYMTALKLGNAVNVSESTVVRFAIELGYEGYPQLQRSLQSHIKNRLTSIQRMDVTRSRIGDLDPIEGVLTQDMDKIRHTLENVDREAFDNAVNTIVDARRVYIQGAMSSGILASFMHYYLRLIFDKVTLIGSVATSEIYQQMIHIGEGDVFIGLSFPRYAKSTINACKFAHDCGSQIIAITDSENSPLAQYAHTTLCAYSDMVSFVDSLVAPMSLLNALIVAVSNRNRCRVEQTFRKLETLWDNNDVYKKDV
;
A
#
# COMPACT_ATOMS: atom_id res chain seq x y z
N GLU A 1 -3.68 -14.48 40.79
CA GLU A 1 -3.65 -15.11 39.45
C GLU A 1 -3.63 -14.07 38.33
N ILE A 2 -4.55 -13.06 38.30
CA ILE A 2 -4.60 -12.01 37.26
C ILE A 2 -3.28 -11.21 37.18
N ALA A 3 -2.71 -10.81 38.32
CA ALA A 3 -1.44 -10.08 38.34
C ALA A 3 -0.24 -10.90 37.79
N GLN A 4 -0.24 -12.21 38.02
CA GLN A 4 0.81 -13.11 37.53
C GLN A 4 0.66 -13.40 36.03
N CYS A 5 -0.58 -13.40 35.52
CA CYS A 5 -0.91 -13.48 34.11
C CYS A 5 -0.56 -12.20 33.35
N LEU A 6 -0.80 -11.02 33.93
CA LEU A 6 -0.39 -9.73 33.39
C LEU A 6 1.11 -9.68 33.19
N VAL A 7 1.90 -10.09 34.21
CA VAL A 7 3.37 -10.11 34.14
C VAL A 7 3.87 -11.11 33.07
N GLY A 8 3.27 -12.30 32.95
CA GLY A 8 3.67 -13.30 31.96
C GLY A 8 3.34 -12.86 30.53
N SER A 9 2.14 -12.34 30.29
CA SER A 9 1.70 -11.83 28.98
C SER A 9 2.47 -10.57 28.59
N GLU A 10 2.67 -9.65 29.53
CA GLU A 10 3.45 -8.43 29.34
C GLU A 10 4.91 -8.77 29.03
N MET A 11 5.52 -9.72 29.73
CA MET A 11 6.89 -10.13 29.49
C MET A 11 7.06 -10.84 28.14
N CYS A 12 6.11 -11.70 27.74
CA CYS A 12 6.14 -12.34 26.43
C CYS A 12 5.93 -11.32 25.30
N ILE A 13 5.01 -10.38 25.48
CA ILE A 13 4.78 -9.28 24.51
C ILE A 13 6.00 -8.38 24.47
N ARG A 14 6.63 -8.07 25.59
CA ARG A 14 7.82 -7.20 25.64
C ARG A 14 9.06 -7.84 25.04
N ASP A 15 9.29 -9.13 25.30
CA ASP A 15 10.52 -9.83 24.89
C ASP A 15 10.40 -10.52 23.51
N SER A 16 9.15 -10.76 23.04
CA SER A 16 8.87 -11.39 21.75
C SER A 16 7.58 -10.84 21.13
N TYR A 17 7.35 -9.52 21.28
CA TYR A 17 6.11 -8.88 20.79
C TYR A 17 5.88 -9.10 19.29
N GLU A 18 6.94 -9.30 18.53
CA GLU A 18 6.89 -9.64 17.10
C GLU A 18 6.15 -10.96 16.84
N LYS A 19 6.39 -11.97 17.69
CA LYS A 19 5.69 -13.27 17.60
C LYS A 19 4.29 -13.19 18.20
N ALA A 20 4.16 -12.51 19.35
CA ALA A 20 2.88 -12.37 20.06
C ALA A 20 1.80 -11.69 19.20
N ALA A 21 2.16 -10.68 18.42
CA ALA A 21 1.25 -9.97 17.53
C ALA A 21 0.56 -10.84 16.47
N TYR A 22 1.14 -12.02 16.18
CA TYR A 22 0.60 -12.94 15.18
C TYR A 22 0.06 -14.25 15.77
N MET A 23 0.05 -14.39 17.11
CA MET A 23 -0.56 -15.52 17.80
C MET A 23 -2.05 -15.29 17.98
N THR A 24 -2.86 -16.35 17.91
CA THR A 24 -4.25 -16.29 18.41
C THR A 24 -4.25 -16.17 19.93
N ALA A 25 -5.36 -15.71 20.53
CA ALA A 25 -5.48 -15.64 21.99
C ALA A 25 -5.17 -16.99 22.67
N LEU A 26 -5.63 -18.09 22.07
CA LEU A 26 -5.35 -19.44 22.52
C LEU A 26 -3.84 -19.77 22.45
N LYS A 27 -3.18 -19.47 21.32
CA LYS A 27 -1.74 -19.73 21.15
C LYS A 27 -0.90 -18.88 22.11
N LEU A 28 -1.27 -17.62 22.30
CA LEU A 28 -0.59 -16.74 23.25
C LEU A 28 -0.82 -17.24 24.68
N GLY A 29 -2.04 -17.62 25.04
CA GLY A 29 -2.35 -18.20 26.34
C GLY A 29 -1.51 -19.44 26.65
N ASN A 30 -1.42 -20.35 25.69
CA ASN A 30 -0.57 -21.55 25.82
C ASN A 30 0.93 -21.20 25.99
N ALA A 31 1.43 -20.20 25.26
CA ALA A 31 2.83 -19.77 25.33
C ALA A 31 3.20 -19.16 26.70
N VAL A 32 2.24 -18.55 27.40
CA VAL A 32 2.42 -17.91 28.71
C VAL A 32 1.72 -18.66 29.86
N ASN A 33 1.24 -19.90 29.60
CA ASN A 33 0.56 -20.78 30.55
C ASN A 33 -0.68 -20.17 31.23
N VAL A 34 -1.51 -19.49 30.44
CA VAL A 34 -2.78 -18.93 30.90
C VAL A 34 -3.94 -19.34 29.99
N SER A 35 -5.19 -19.15 30.43
CA SER A 35 -6.36 -19.43 29.61
C SER A 35 -6.55 -18.36 28.52
N GLU A 36 -7.19 -18.74 27.41
CA GLU A 36 -7.59 -17.81 26.34
C GLU A 36 -8.42 -16.65 26.89
N SER A 37 -9.35 -16.94 27.82
CA SER A 37 -10.19 -15.92 28.46
C SER A 37 -9.39 -14.90 29.28
N THR A 38 -8.23 -15.30 29.80
CA THR A 38 -7.32 -14.40 30.51
C THR A 38 -6.62 -13.45 29.54
N VAL A 39 -6.21 -13.94 28.37
CA VAL A 39 -5.62 -13.11 27.31
C VAL A 39 -6.64 -12.08 26.80
N VAL A 40 -7.91 -12.47 26.63
CA VAL A 40 -8.98 -11.54 26.21
C VAL A 40 -9.20 -10.46 27.27
N ARG A 41 -9.27 -10.85 28.57
CA ARG A 41 -9.40 -9.86 29.67
C ARG A 41 -8.21 -8.91 29.75
N PHE A 42 -6.99 -9.40 29.52
CA PHE A 42 -5.81 -8.55 29.45
C PHE A 42 -5.94 -7.47 28.37
N ALA A 43 -6.44 -7.81 27.18
CA ALA A 43 -6.69 -6.83 26.13
C ALA A 43 -7.72 -5.77 26.55
N ILE A 44 -8.77 -6.16 27.25
CA ILE A 44 -9.81 -5.24 27.74
C ILE A 44 -9.24 -4.30 28.82
N GLU A 45 -8.40 -4.80 29.73
CA GLU A 45 -7.75 -3.98 30.76
C GLU A 45 -6.77 -2.95 30.17
N LEU A 46 -6.18 -3.25 28.99
CA LEU A 46 -5.36 -2.30 28.22
C LEU A 46 -6.21 -1.26 27.45
N GLY A 47 -7.53 -1.31 27.55
CA GLY A 47 -8.45 -0.36 26.90
C GLY A 47 -8.89 -0.75 25.49
N TYR A 48 -8.61 -1.98 25.05
CA TYR A 48 -9.11 -2.50 23.78
C TYR A 48 -10.45 -3.21 23.96
N GLU A 49 -11.28 -3.28 22.92
CA GLU A 49 -12.57 -4.01 22.94
C GLU A 49 -12.40 -5.53 23.10
N GLY A 50 -11.18 -6.04 22.89
CA GLY A 50 -10.80 -7.43 23.02
C GLY A 50 -9.48 -7.74 22.35
N TYR A 51 -9.08 -9.02 22.40
CA TYR A 51 -7.79 -9.45 21.86
C TYR A 51 -7.58 -9.17 20.36
N PRO A 52 -8.59 -9.29 19.47
CA PRO A 52 -8.41 -8.95 18.05
C PRO A 52 -8.02 -7.50 17.80
N GLN A 53 -8.51 -6.56 18.61
CA GLN A 53 -8.16 -5.14 18.49
C GLN A 53 -6.73 -4.87 19.00
N LEU A 54 -6.38 -5.44 20.16
CA LEU A 54 -5.00 -5.41 20.67
C LEU A 54 -4.02 -6.00 19.64
N GLN A 55 -4.36 -7.16 19.06
CA GLN A 55 -3.54 -7.84 18.06
C GLN A 55 -3.30 -6.97 16.83
N ARG A 56 -4.34 -6.33 16.30
CA ARG A 56 -4.22 -5.39 15.17
C ARG A 56 -3.33 -4.21 15.52
N SER A 57 -3.46 -3.65 16.71
CA SER A 57 -2.60 -2.56 17.19
C SER A 57 -1.13 -2.99 17.26
N LEU A 58 -0.84 -4.15 17.84
CA LEU A 58 0.51 -4.70 17.88
C LEU A 58 1.07 -4.93 16.47
N GLN A 59 0.29 -5.53 15.58
CA GLN A 59 0.68 -5.77 14.19
C GLN A 59 1.04 -4.48 13.46
N SER A 60 0.28 -3.42 13.65
CA SER A 60 0.56 -2.13 13.01
C SER A 60 1.90 -1.53 13.45
N HIS A 61 2.26 -1.70 14.72
CA HIS A 61 3.52 -1.19 15.28
C HIS A 61 4.76 -1.95 14.81
N ILE A 62 4.64 -3.27 14.59
CA ILE A 62 5.80 -4.11 14.24
C ILE A 62 5.94 -4.36 12.74
N LYS A 63 4.90 -4.09 11.96
CA LYS A 63 4.82 -4.35 10.52
C LYS A 63 6.07 -3.85 9.76
N ASN A 64 6.61 -2.71 10.17
CA ASN A 64 7.78 -2.08 9.56
C ASN A 64 9.13 -2.62 10.06
N ARG A 65 9.14 -3.40 11.15
CA ARG A 65 10.38 -3.87 11.80
C ARG A 65 10.72 -5.31 11.47
N LEU A 66 9.75 -6.11 11.00
CA LEU A 66 9.98 -7.52 10.67
C LEU A 66 10.96 -7.67 9.51
N THR A 67 11.98 -8.51 9.72
CA THR A 67 12.85 -8.98 8.65
C THR A 67 12.09 -9.92 7.71
N SER A 68 12.62 -10.18 6.51
CA SER A 68 12.00 -11.11 5.56
C SER A 68 11.88 -12.54 6.14
N ILE A 69 12.84 -12.97 6.96
CA ILE A 69 12.81 -14.29 7.64
C ILE A 69 11.66 -14.34 8.65
N GLN A 70 11.56 -13.31 9.51
CA GLN A 70 10.47 -13.24 10.50
C GLN A 70 9.08 -13.21 9.84
N ARG A 71 8.96 -12.56 8.68
CA ARG A 71 7.74 -12.57 7.87
C ARG A 71 7.38 -13.97 7.39
N MET A 72 8.37 -14.77 6.94
CA MET A 72 8.15 -16.16 6.55
C MET A 72 7.64 -17.02 7.72
N ASP A 73 8.23 -16.85 8.91
CA ASP A 73 7.83 -17.58 10.12
C ASP A 73 6.39 -17.25 10.53
N VAL A 74 6.04 -15.95 10.48
CA VAL A 74 4.67 -15.46 10.75
C VAL A 74 3.68 -16.09 9.77
N THR A 75 4.01 -16.11 8.49
CA THR A 75 3.15 -16.69 7.44
C THR A 75 2.91 -18.17 7.68
N ARG A 76 3.98 -18.91 7.96
CA ARG A 76 3.88 -20.35 8.25
C ARG A 76 2.94 -20.61 9.44
N SER A 77 2.91 -19.71 10.42
CA SER A 77 2.00 -19.82 11.56
C SER A 77 0.55 -19.42 11.24
N ARG A 78 0.32 -18.58 10.22
CA ARG A 78 -1.01 -18.10 9.79
C ARG A 78 -1.67 -19.04 8.79
N ILE A 79 -0.96 -19.41 7.74
CA ILE A 79 -1.48 -20.29 6.67
C ILE A 79 -1.54 -21.73 7.19
N GLY A 80 -0.60 -22.13 8.07
CA GLY A 80 -0.55 -23.48 8.63
C GLY A 80 -0.47 -24.54 7.53
N ASP A 81 -1.37 -25.52 7.58
CA ASP A 81 -1.49 -26.60 6.61
C ASP A 81 -2.51 -26.29 5.48
N LEU A 82 -2.99 -25.03 5.36
CA LEU A 82 -3.90 -24.64 4.28
C LEU A 82 -3.20 -24.69 2.93
N ASP A 83 -3.96 -25.01 1.88
CA ASP A 83 -3.49 -24.87 0.51
C ASP A 83 -3.08 -23.42 0.25
N PRO A 84 -1.85 -23.14 -0.24
CA PRO A 84 -1.38 -21.80 -0.51
C PRO A 84 -2.29 -21.01 -1.47
N ILE A 85 -2.94 -21.67 -2.43
CA ILE A 85 -3.88 -21.00 -3.36
C ILE A 85 -5.07 -20.45 -2.58
N GLU A 86 -5.73 -21.31 -1.80
CA GLU A 86 -6.91 -20.92 -1.02
C GLU A 86 -6.54 -19.84 0.01
N GLY A 87 -5.43 -20.05 0.74
CA GLY A 87 -4.98 -19.12 1.77
C GLY A 87 -4.62 -17.73 1.24
N VAL A 88 -3.91 -17.65 0.11
CA VAL A 88 -3.50 -16.37 -0.50
C VAL A 88 -4.69 -15.66 -1.12
N LEU A 89 -5.47 -16.34 -1.97
CA LEU A 89 -6.58 -15.69 -2.68
C LEU A 89 -7.69 -15.21 -1.72
N THR A 90 -7.98 -15.97 -0.65
CA THR A 90 -8.94 -15.54 0.37
C THR A 90 -8.45 -14.27 1.09
N GLN A 91 -7.18 -14.23 1.50
CA GLN A 91 -6.61 -13.03 2.12
C GLN A 91 -6.61 -11.83 1.16
N ASP A 92 -6.36 -12.04 -0.12
CA ASP A 92 -6.37 -10.97 -1.11
C ASP A 92 -7.78 -10.42 -1.35
N MET A 93 -8.81 -11.27 -1.38
CA MET A 93 -10.21 -10.82 -1.42
C MET A 93 -10.57 -9.97 -0.19
N ASP A 94 -10.13 -10.36 1.00
CA ASP A 94 -10.38 -9.59 2.22
C ASP A 94 -9.68 -8.23 2.21
N LYS A 95 -8.46 -8.13 1.66
CA LYS A 95 -7.75 -6.85 1.49
C LYS A 95 -8.48 -5.90 0.53
N ILE A 96 -9.00 -6.42 -0.59
CA ILE A 96 -9.80 -5.62 -1.53
C ILE A 96 -11.08 -5.14 -0.83
N ARG A 97 -11.80 -6.04 -0.14
CA ARG A 97 -13.02 -5.69 0.59
C ARG A 97 -12.75 -4.60 1.63
N HIS A 98 -11.74 -4.79 2.47
CA HIS A 98 -11.37 -3.81 3.48
C HIS A 98 -11.00 -2.45 2.87
N THR A 99 -10.28 -2.43 1.75
CA THR A 99 -9.97 -1.19 1.04
C THR A 99 -11.24 -0.52 0.51
N LEU A 100 -12.16 -1.27 -0.10
CA LEU A 100 -13.43 -0.76 -0.63
C LEU A 100 -14.32 -0.14 0.46
N GLU A 101 -14.34 -0.75 1.65
CA GLU A 101 -15.16 -0.30 2.79
C GLU A 101 -14.59 0.95 3.48
N ASN A 102 -13.26 1.19 3.38
CA ASN A 102 -12.60 2.25 4.13
C ASN A 102 -11.96 3.33 3.25
N VAL A 103 -12.01 3.22 1.92
CA VAL A 103 -11.47 4.27 1.05
C VAL A 103 -12.25 5.57 1.20
N ASP A 104 -11.54 6.66 1.45
CA ASP A 104 -12.10 8.00 1.45
C ASP A 104 -12.48 8.41 0.04
N ARG A 105 -13.78 8.57 -0.20
CA ARG A 105 -14.34 8.92 -1.51
C ARG A 105 -14.01 10.36 -1.90
N GLU A 106 -13.99 11.28 -0.95
CA GLU A 106 -13.66 12.68 -1.19
C GLU A 106 -12.18 12.83 -1.55
N ALA A 107 -11.29 12.18 -0.78
CA ALA A 107 -9.87 12.12 -1.12
C ALA A 107 -9.63 11.48 -2.49
N PHE A 108 -10.39 10.43 -2.85
CA PHE A 108 -10.31 9.81 -4.17
C PHE A 108 -10.69 10.78 -5.30
N ASP A 109 -11.82 11.48 -5.17
CA ASP A 109 -12.27 12.47 -6.16
C ASP A 109 -11.29 13.66 -6.26
N ASN A 110 -10.72 14.09 -5.14
CA ASN A 110 -9.69 15.13 -5.10
C ASN A 110 -8.41 14.67 -5.83
N ALA A 111 -7.97 13.43 -5.64
CA ALA A 111 -6.84 12.87 -6.38
C ALA A 111 -7.11 12.83 -7.89
N VAL A 112 -8.31 12.42 -8.31
CA VAL A 112 -8.71 12.40 -9.72
C VAL A 112 -8.62 13.81 -10.31
N ASN A 113 -9.23 14.81 -9.66
CA ASN A 113 -9.22 16.19 -10.13
C ASN A 113 -7.79 16.74 -10.21
N THR A 114 -6.98 16.51 -9.17
CA THR A 114 -5.59 16.94 -9.11
C THR A 114 -4.76 16.36 -10.27
N ILE A 115 -4.96 15.08 -10.63
CA ILE A 115 -4.28 14.48 -11.77
C ILE A 115 -4.76 15.04 -13.10
N VAL A 116 -6.05 15.28 -13.24
CA VAL A 116 -6.65 15.82 -14.49
C VAL A 116 -6.17 17.23 -14.79
N ASP A 117 -6.03 18.06 -13.75
CA ASP A 117 -5.64 19.46 -13.86
C ASP A 117 -4.10 19.66 -13.88
N ALA A 118 -3.33 18.58 -13.71
CA ALA A 118 -1.88 18.64 -13.62
C ALA A 118 -1.21 19.12 -14.91
N ARG A 119 -0.26 20.05 -14.78
CA ARG A 119 0.64 20.45 -15.88
C ARG A 119 1.57 19.32 -16.29
N ARG A 120 2.09 18.57 -15.29
CA ARG A 120 2.95 17.37 -15.42
C ARG A 120 2.65 16.42 -14.26
N VAL A 121 2.77 15.13 -14.50
CA VAL A 121 2.62 14.09 -13.49
C VAL A 121 3.95 13.37 -13.30
N TYR A 122 4.44 13.33 -12.07
CA TYR A 122 5.60 12.56 -11.67
C TYR A 122 5.15 11.40 -10.81
N ILE A 123 5.63 10.20 -11.09
CA ILE A 123 5.22 8.99 -10.38
C ILE A 123 6.46 8.29 -9.85
N GLN A 124 6.45 7.95 -8.57
CA GLN A 124 7.53 7.22 -7.94
C GLN A 124 7.02 6.15 -6.99
N GLY A 125 7.64 4.97 -7.10
CA GLY A 125 7.60 3.90 -6.12
C GLY A 125 8.92 3.14 -6.17
N ALA A 126 9.38 2.65 -5.04
CA ALA A 126 10.61 1.87 -4.96
C ALA A 126 10.30 0.39 -4.67
N MET A 127 11.21 -0.51 -5.07
CA MET A 127 11.09 -1.96 -4.86
C MET A 127 9.76 -2.52 -5.41
N SER A 128 8.96 -3.23 -4.59
CA SER A 128 7.64 -3.76 -4.99
C SER A 128 6.66 -2.66 -5.41
N SER A 129 6.71 -1.49 -4.76
CA SER A 129 5.91 -0.33 -5.16
C SER A 129 6.30 0.27 -6.51
N GLY A 130 7.52 -0.01 -7.01
CA GLY A 130 7.97 0.38 -8.35
C GLY A 130 7.15 -0.30 -9.45
N ILE A 131 6.64 -1.51 -9.20
CA ILE A 131 5.75 -2.23 -10.13
C ILE A 131 4.43 -1.47 -10.26
N LEU A 132 3.87 -1.01 -9.13
CA LEU A 132 2.66 -0.19 -9.10
C LEU A 132 2.86 1.16 -9.82
N ALA A 133 3.99 1.81 -9.57
CA ALA A 133 4.35 3.07 -10.24
C ALA A 133 4.48 2.88 -11.76
N SER A 134 5.13 1.80 -12.20
CA SER A 134 5.27 1.46 -13.62
C SER A 134 3.92 1.15 -14.27
N PHE A 135 3.05 0.43 -13.58
CA PHE A 135 1.70 0.14 -14.04
C PHE A 135 0.89 1.43 -14.23
N MET A 136 0.88 2.32 -13.22
CA MET A 136 0.19 3.58 -13.29
C MET A 136 0.75 4.48 -14.40
N HIS A 137 2.08 4.56 -14.53
CA HIS A 137 2.74 5.31 -15.59
C HIS A 137 2.34 4.79 -16.98
N TYR A 138 2.29 3.48 -17.18
CA TYR A 138 1.91 2.88 -18.47
C TYR A 138 0.55 3.40 -18.95
N TYR A 139 -0.46 3.46 -18.08
CA TYR A 139 -1.78 3.92 -18.46
C TYR A 139 -1.91 5.44 -18.52
N LEU A 140 -1.33 6.19 -17.56
CA LEU A 140 -1.46 7.65 -17.55
C LEU A 140 -0.76 8.30 -18.76
N ARG A 141 0.34 7.72 -19.27
CA ARG A 141 0.99 8.21 -20.51
C ARG A 141 0.13 8.05 -21.77
N LEU A 142 -0.91 7.21 -21.75
CA LEU A 142 -1.88 7.11 -22.84
C LEU A 142 -2.93 8.24 -22.78
N ILE A 143 -3.05 8.89 -21.61
CA ILE A 143 -4.01 9.98 -21.37
C ILE A 143 -3.30 11.34 -21.45
N PHE A 144 -2.08 11.43 -20.92
CA PHE A 144 -1.34 12.70 -20.78
C PHE A 144 0.03 12.62 -21.47
N ASP A 145 0.46 13.76 -22.06
CA ASP A 145 1.73 13.83 -22.80
C ASP A 145 2.96 13.96 -21.87
N LYS A 146 2.77 14.42 -20.64
CA LYS A 146 3.84 14.77 -19.70
C LYS A 146 3.72 13.97 -18.42
N VAL A 147 3.95 12.67 -18.51
CA VAL A 147 4.01 11.76 -17.36
C VAL A 147 5.42 11.20 -17.25
N THR A 148 6.05 11.40 -16.10
CA THR A 148 7.41 10.95 -15.82
C THR A 148 7.40 9.86 -14.76
N LEU A 149 7.90 8.68 -15.07
CA LEU A 149 8.22 7.65 -14.09
C LEU A 149 9.62 7.88 -13.56
N ILE A 150 9.73 8.08 -12.25
CA ILE A 150 11.03 8.18 -11.58
C ILE A 150 11.47 6.75 -11.24
N GLY A 151 12.25 6.15 -12.14
CA GLY A 151 12.59 4.73 -12.10
C GLY A 151 13.90 4.41 -11.35
N SER A 152 14.66 5.42 -10.94
CA SER A 152 15.92 5.21 -10.24
C SER A 152 15.74 5.06 -8.74
N VAL A 153 16.65 4.31 -8.11
CA VAL A 153 16.81 4.24 -6.65
C VAL A 153 17.98 5.11 -6.16
N ALA A 154 18.83 5.57 -7.07
CA ALA A 154 19.95 6.46 -6.75
C ALA A 154 19.42 7.88 -6.49
N THR A 155 19.71 8.42 -5.31
CA THR A 155 19.17 9.72 -4.86
C THR A 155 19.50 10.86 -5.83
N SER A 156 20.72 10.89 -6.39
CA SER A 156 21.14 11.91 -7.35
C SER A 156 20.31 11.89 -8.64
N GLU A 157 20.01 10.71 -9.16
CA GLU A 157 19.22 10.54 -10.39
C GLU A 157 17.73 10.88 -10.15
N ILE A 158 17.21 10.58 -8.96
CA ILE A 158 15.86 10.98 -8.57
C ILE A 158 15.70 12.49 -8.66
N TYR A 159 16.62 13.26 -8.06
CA TYR A 159 16.57 14.72 -8.11
C TYR A 159 16.80 15.29 -9.51
N GLN A 160 17.66 14.66 -10.31
CA GLN A 160 17.82 15.06 -11.72
C GLN A 160 16.53 14.91 -12.52
N GLN A 161 15.78 13.82 -12.32
CA GLN A 161 14.50 13.59 -13.00
C GLN A 161 13.40 14.56 -12.50
N MET A 162 13.55 15.11 -11.29
CA MET A 162 12.62 16.03 -10.65
C MET A 162 13.05 17.49 -10.69
N ILE A 163 14.16 17.83 -11.36
CA ILE A 163 14.75 19.20 -11.28
C ILE A 163 13.78 20.32 -11.72
N HIS A 164 12.78 19.99 -12.51
CA HIS A 164 11.80 20.94 -13.03
C HIS A 164 10.41 20.83 -12.36
N ILE A 165 10.29 20.06 -11.28
CA ILE A 165 9.03 19.92 -10.54
C ILE A 165 8.71 21.22 -9.81
N GLY A 166 7.44 21.61 -9.76
CA GLY A 166 7.02 22.82 -9.06
C GLY A 166 5.51 23.04 -9.13
N GLU A 167 5.08 24.26 -8.91
CA GLU A 167 3.68 24.65 -8.91
C GLU A 167 2.93 24.23 -10.19
N GLY A 168 1.73 23.71 -10.03
CA GLY A 168 0.91 23.14 -11.09
C GLY A 168 1.31 21.71 -11.51
N ASP A 169 2.39 21.14 -10.99
CA ASP A 169 2.75 19.75 -11.19
C ASP A 169 2.18 18.87 -10.07
N VAL A 170 2.06 17.58 -10.33
CA VAL A 170 1.61 16.58 -9.37
C VAL A 170 2.70 15.51 -9.19
N PHE A 171 3.01 15.20 -7.94
CA PHE A 171 3.82 14.05 -7.58
C PHE A 171 2.95 12.97 -6.95
N ILE A 172 3.01 11.76 -7.50
CA ILE A 172 2.31 10.58 -7.00
C ILE A 172 3.36 9.64 -6.40
N GLY A 173 3.38 9.56 -5.07
CA GLY A 173 4.27 8.69 -4.32
C GLY A 173 3.56 7.40 -3.91
N LEU A 174 4.16 6.24 -4.23
CA LEU A 174 3.64 4.93 -3.84
C LEU A 174 4.62 4.26 -2.88
N SER A 175 4.19 4.02 -1.65
CA SER A 175 5.03 3.32 -0.66
C SER A 175 4.17 2.67 0.41
N PHE A 176 4.51 1.41 0.71
CA PHE A 176 3.83 0.56 1.68
C PHE A 176 4.80 0.13 2.79
N PRO A 177 4.37 -0.58 3.84
CA PRO A 177 5.21 -0.95 4.98
C PRO A 177 6.59 -1.45 4.62
N ARG A 178 7.60 -1.04 5.41
CA ARG A 178 9.03 -0.92 5.14
C ARG A 178 9.35 0.22 4.16
N TYR A 179 8.55 1.28 4.25
CA TYR A 179 8.60 2.49 3.42
C TYR A 179 10.00 2.86 2.95
N ALA A 180 10.18 2.98 1.63
CA ALA A 180 11.46 3.29 1.04
C ALA A 180 11.84 4.76 1.29
N LYS A 181 13.00 5.00 1.90
CA LYS A 181 13.51 6.37 2.17
C LYS A 181 13.62 7.21 0.90
N SER A 182 13.96 6.59 -0.23
CA SER A 182 14.04 7.29 -1.53
C SER A 182 12.71 7.91 -1.93
N THR A 183 11.59 7.18 -1.76
CA THR A 183 10.25 7.69 -2.08
C THR A 183 9.82 8.80 -1.11
N ILE A 184 10.09 8.64 0.19
CA ILE A 184 9.79 9.67 1.19
C ILE A 184 10.56 10.96 0.89
N ASN A 185 11.85 10.86 0.59
CA ASN A 185 12.69 12.03 0.31
C ASN A 185 12.27 12.73 -0.99
N ALA A 186 11.90 11.98 -2.03
CA ALA A 186 11.39 12.55 -3.27
C ALA A 186 10.02 13.24 -3.05
N CYS A 187 9.14 12.63 -2.25
CA CYS A 187 7.87 13.22 -1.87
C CYS A 187 8.07 14.55 -1.13
N LYS A 188 8.98 14.57 -0.14
CA LYS A 188 9.36 15.79 0.58
C LYS A 188 9.91 16.87 -0.37
N PHE A 189 10.84 16.51 -1.25
CA PHE A 189 11.41 17.44 -2.22
C PHE A 189 10.33 18.04 -3.14
N ALA A 190 9.44 17.20 -3.66
CA ALA A 190 8.33 17.65 -4.49
C ALA A 190 7.39 18.63 -3.74
N HIS A 191 7.07 18.31 -2.48
CA HIS A 191 6.29 19.17 -1.61
C HIS A 191 6.99 20.54 -1.39
N ASP A 192 8.29 20.52 -1.05
CA ASP A 192 9.09 21.74 -0.80
C ASP A 192 9.21 22.61 -2.07
N CYS A 193 9.08 22.02 -3.27
CA CYS A 193 9.03 22.72 -4.55
C CYS A 193 7.62 23.26 -4.92
N GLY A 194 6.61 23.07 -4.07
CA GLY A 194 5.25 23.60 -4.27
C GLY A 194 4.37 22.77 -5.21
N SER A 195 4.73 21.52 -5.51
CA SER A 195 3.87 20.63 -6.29
C SER A 195 2.75 20.03 -5.44
N GLN A 196 1.64 19.62 -6.06
CA GLN A 196 0.59 18.86 -5.40
C GLN A 196 1.07 17.42 -5.17
N ILE A 197 0.82 16.89 -3.98
CA ILE A 197 1.28 15.55 -3.59
C ILE A 197 0.10 14.62 -3.37
N ILE A 198 0.11 13.49 -4.07
CA ILE A 198 -0.80 12.37 -3.84
C ILE A 198 0.02 11.22 -3.27
N ALA A 199 -0.28 10.80 -2.04
CA ALA A 199 0.32 9.61 -1.44
C ALA A 199 -0.60 8.41 -1.61
N ILE A 200 -0.09 7.30 -2.13
CA ILE A 200 -0.78 6.02 -2.20
C ILE A 200 -0.03 5.06 -1.27
N THR A 201 -0.68 4.69 -0.17
CA THR A 201 -0.04 4.02 0.97
C THR A 201 -1.05 3.13 1.71
N ASP A 202 -0.66 2.57 2.85
CA ASP A 202 -1.53 1.70 3.66
C ASP A 202 -2.23 2.42 4.82
N SER A 203 -1.82 3.64 5.16
CA SER A 203 -2.33 4.37 6.33
C SER A 203 -2.12 5.87 6.21
N GLU A 204 -3.07 6.64 6.75
CA GLU A 204 -2.97 8.09 6.97
C GLU A 204 -1.77 8.50 7.85
N ASN A 205 -1.28 7.58 8.67
CA ASN A 205 -0.10 7.79 9.52
C ASN A 205 1.21 7.35 8.86
N SER A 206 1.21 7.03 7.57
CA SER A 206 2.42 6.65 6.86
C SER A 206 3.41 7.82 6.73
N PRO A 207 4.72 7.56 6.61
CA PRO A 207 5.70 8.63 6.41
C PRO A 207 5.50 9.45 5.12
N LEU A 208 4.74 8.94 4.14
CA LEU A 208 4.39 9.70 2.94
C LEU A 208 3.26 10.68 3.21
N ALA A 209 2.26 10.27 3.99
CA ALA A 209 1.05 11.06 4.24
C ALA A 209 1.36 12.42 4.87
N GLN A 210 2.44 12.53 5.66
CA GLN A 210 2.84 13.81 6.26
C GLN A 210 3.20 14.92 5.26
N TYR A 211 3.50 14.57 4.01
CA TYR A 211 3.79 15.54 2.93
C TYR A 211 2.66 15.62 1.91
N ALA A 212 1.64 14.77 2.03
CA ALA A 212 0.60 14.65 1.03
C ALA A 212 -0.49 15.71 1.21
N HIS A 213 -0.98 16.25 0.10
CA HIS A 213 -2.22 17.04 0.03
C HIS A 213 -3.44 16.12 -0.04
N THR A 214 -3.24 14.94 -0.63
CA THR A 214 -4.26 13.90 -0.72
C THR A 214 -3.63 12.53 -0.45
N THR A 215 -4.21 11.77 0.47
CA THR A 215 -3.76 10.41 0.78
C THR A 215 -4.83 9.40 0.36
N LEU A 216 -4.42 8.38 -0.37
CA LEU A 216 -5.26 7.25 -0.73
C LEU A 216 -4.73 5.99 -0.05
N CYS A 217 -5.53 5.43 0.84
CA CYS A 217 -5.17 4.26 1.61
C CYS A 217 -5.68 2.98 0.95
N ALA A 218 -4.76 2.03 0.70
CA ALA A 218 -5.08 0.67 0.29
C ALA A 218 -4.54 -0.32 1.31
N TYR A 219 -5.38 -1.24 1.74
CA TYR A 219 -4.95 -2.23 2.72
C TYR A 219 -3.90 -3.16 2.13
N SER A 220 -2.68 -3.04 2.64
CA SER A 220 -1.55 -3.88 2.24
C SER A 220 -0.98 -4.56 3.46
N ASP A 221 -1.06 -5.88 3.49
CA ASP A 221 -0.44 -6.71 4.52
C ASP A 221 0.38 -7.80 3.85
N MET A 222 1.41 -8.25 4.55
CA MET A 222 2.25 -9.33 4.06
C MET A 222 1.50 -10.65 4.09
N VAL A 223 1.64 -11.41 3.02
CA VAL A 223 1.21 -12.81 2.98
C VAL A 223 2.37 -13.71 3.42
N SER A 224 3.61 -13.30 3.12
CA SER A 224 4.86 -13.99 3.49
C SER A 224 5.99 -12.96 3.49
N PHE A 225 7.15 -13.29 2.89
CA PHE A 225 8.13 -12.30 2.49
C PHE A 225 7.60 -11.42 1.33
N VAL A 226 6.52 -11.85 0.68
CA VAL A 226 5.84 -11.14 -0.41
C VAL A 226 4.83 -10.16 0.18
N ASP A 227 4.90 -8.90 -0.24
CA ASP A 227 3.86 -7.92 0.03
C ASP A 227 2.71 -8.12 -0.96
N SER A 228 1.47 -8.26 -0.47
CA SER A 228 0.33 -8.30 -1.38
C SER A 228 0.07 -6.91 -1.96
N LEU A 229 0.14 -6.82 -3.27
CA LEU A 229 -0.15 -5.59 -4.01
C LEU A 229 -1.55 -5.56 -4.63
N VAL A 230 -2.40 -6.53 -4.34
CA VAL A 230 -3.67 -6.72 -5.02
C VAL A 230 -4.65 -5.57 -4.74
N ALA A 231 -4.81 -5.16 -3.50
CA ALA A 231 -5.69 -4.05 -3.17
C ALA A 231 -5.11 -2.69 -3.61
N PRO A 232 -3.80 -2.38 -3.41
CA PRO A 232 -3.18 -1.24 -4.08
C PRO A 232 -3.38 -1.21 -5.59
N MET A 233 -3.18 -2.32 -6.28
CA MET A 233 -3.38 -2.42 -7.74
C MET A 233 -4.84 -2.17 -8.12
N SER A 234 -5.79 -2.69 -7.36
CA SER A 234 -7.23 -2.45 -7.57
C SER A 234 -7.60 -0.98 -7.39
N LEU A 235 -7.01 -0.31 -6.38
CA LEU A 235 -7.20 1.13 -6.17
C LEU A 235 -6.61 1.94 -7.33
N LEU A 236 -5.43 1.58 -7.84
CA LEU A 236 -4.85 2.21 -9.02
C LEU A 236 -5.71 2.02 -10.28
N ASN A 237 -6.26 0.81 -10.49
CA ASN A 237 -7.20 0.57 -11.57
C ASN A 237 -8.41 1.52 -11.49
N ALA A 238 -9.01 1.66 -10.30
CA ALA A 238 -10.13 2.58 -10.09
C ALA A 238 -9.74 4.03 -10.39
N LEU A 239 -8.56 4.47 -9.93
CA LEU A 239 -8.05 5.82 -10.16
C LEU A 239 -7.80 6.10 -11.64
N ILE A 240 -7.18 5.18 -12.37
CA ILE A 240 -6.94 5.29 -13.82
C ILE A 240 -8.26 5.35 -14.57
N VAL A 241 -9.23 4.51 -14.24
CA VAL A 241 -10.57 4.54 -14.86
C VAL A 241 -11.28 5.86 -14.62
N ALA A 242 -11.23 6.38 -13.38
CA ALA A 242 -11.86 7.66 -13.06
C ALA A 242 -11.21 8.84 -13.81
N VAL A 243 -9.87 8.89 -13.87
CA VAL A 243 -9.11 9.89 -14.65
C VAL A 243 -9.42 9.76 -16.15
N SER A 244 -9.49 8.55 -16.68
CA SER A 244 -9.86 8.27 -18.07
C SER A 244 -11.26 8.79 -18.40
N ASN A 245 -12.23 8.55 -17.54
CA ASN A 245 -13.61 9.00 -17.73
C ASN A 245 -13.72 10.53 -17.77
N ARG A 246 -12.92 11.25 -16.96
CA ARG A 246 -12.85 12.72 -17.00
C ARG A 246 -12.17 13.24 -18.26
N ASN A 247 -11.31 12.46 -18.90
CA ASN A 247 -10.58 12.81 -20.13
C ASN A 247 -11.06 11.99 -21.36
N ARG A 248 -12.30 11.57 -21.40
CA ARG A 248 -12.83 10.61 -22.38
C ARG A 248 -12.49 10.97 -23.83
N CYS A 249 -12.71 12.19 -24.26
CA CYS A 249 -12.44 12.63 -25.64
C CYS A 249 -10.96 12.44 -26.03
N ARG A 250 -10.03 12.77 -25.11
CA ARG A 250 -8.58 12.63 -25.34
C ARG A 250 -8.19 11.16 -25.41
N VAL A 251 -8.71 10.35 -24.49
CA VAL A 251 -8.50 8.90 -24.46
C VAL A 251 -8.98 8.25 -25.76
N GLU A 252 -10.19 8.55 -26.20
CA GLU A 252 -10.74 8.03 -27.47
C GLU A 252 -9.88 8.40 -28.68
N GLN A 253 -9.41 9.65 -28.74
CA GLN A 253 -8.50 10.09 -29.83
C GLN A 253 -7.18 9.32 -29.81
N THR A 254 -6.58 9.11 -28.63
CA THR A 254 -5.34 8.36 -28.48
C THR A 254 -5.51 6.90 -28.93
N PHE A 255 -6.60 6.24 -28.46
CA PHE A 255 -6.84 4.85 -28.82
C PHE A 255 -7.19 4.67 -30.31
N ARG A 256 -7.93 5.59 -30.93
CA ARG A 256 -8.15 5.52 -32.40
C ARG A 256 -6.84 5.55 -33.20
N LYS A 257 -5.87 6.36 -32.77
CA LYS A 257 -4.54 6.38 -33.39
C LYS A 257 -3.77 5.08 -33.14
N LEU A 258 -3.81 4.56 -31.91
CA LEU A 258 -3.14 3.33 -31.54
C LEU A 258 -3.73 2.12 -32.27
N GLU A 259 -5.04 1.98 -32.33
CA GLU A 259 -5.71 0.89 -33.07
C GLU A 259 -5.29 0.88 -34.54
N THR A 260 -5.25 2.03 -35.19
CA THR A 260 -4.75 2.14 -36.57
C THR A 260 -3.30 1.71 -36.70
N LEU A 261 -2.43 2.09 -35.74
CA LEU A 261 -1.03 1.66 -35.74
C LEU A 261 -0.87 0.17 -35.47
N TRP A 262 -1.65 -0.37 -34.54
CA TRP A 262 -1.62 -1.80 -34.22
C TRP A 262 -2.11 -2.65 -35.37
N ASP A 263 -3.17 -2.22 -36.07
CA ASP A 263 -3.68 -2.89 -37.29
C ASP A 263 -2.65 -2.88 -38.40
N ASN A 264 -2.00 -1.74 -38.64
CA ASN A 264 -0.98 -1.60 -39.71
C ASN A 264 0.31 -2.40 -39.45
N ASN A 265 0.56 -2.77 -38.17
CA ASN A 265 1.78 -3.47 -37.77
C ASN A 265 1.51 -4.88 -37.23
N ASP A 266 0.30 -5.41 -37.42
CA ASP A 266 -0.12 -6.76 -36.97
C ASP A 266 0.23 -7.04 -35.49
N VAL A 267 0.03 -6.03 -34.61
CA VAL A 267 0.43 -6.12 -33.19
C VAL A 267 -0.41 -7.16 -32.46
N TYR A 268 -1.68 -7.29 -32.80
CA TYR A 268 -2.59 -8.27 -32.20
C TYR A 268 -3.00 -9.35 -33.22
N LYS A 269 -3.00 -10.60 -32.76
CA LYS A 269 -3.51 -11.70 -33.55
C LYS A 269 -5.03 -11.55 -33.72
N LYS A 270 -5.49 -11.40 -34.97
CA LYS A 270 -6.92 -11.19 -35.28
C LYS A 270 -7.74 -12.49 -35.37
N ASP A 271 -7.07 -13.65 -35.39
CA ASP A 271 -7.70 -14.96 -35.56
C ASP A 271 -7.76 -15.71 -34.21
N VAL A 272 -8.78 -15.48 -33.40
CA VAL A 272 -9.24 -16.40 -32.34
C VAL A 272 -10.75 -16.45 -32.37
#